data_95efa78cc33cc1a420a1d3dc447298ed
#
_entry.id   95efa78cc33cc1a420a1d3dc447298ed
#
_cell.length_a   1.000
_cell.length_b   1.000
_cell.length_c   1.000
_cell.angle_alpha   90.00
_cell.angle_beta   90.00
_cell.angle_gamma   90.00
#
_symmetry.space_group_name_H-M   'P 1'
#
loop_
_entity.id
_entity.type
_entity.pdbx_description
1 polymer ?
#
loop_
_entity_poly.entity_id
_entity_poly.type
_entity_poly.pdbx_seq_one_letter_code
_entity_poly.pdbx_strand_id
1 'polypeptide(L)'
;MVDEKDRAIISILQYDGRTPFTKIASKLNIAEGSVRQRVKRLIDSGELQIVGIAQPAAMGWNEAGIIGINVQTNRMAEVAEAIARLPEVSYLIQAAGEFDFFAEVYCRDRDHFVSFLNNKLQKIPGIDRTQSFLILKMHKLSYRWGEAEVPPPNVPSS
;
A
#
# COMPACT_ATOMS: atom_id res chain seq x y z
N MET A 1 -4.07 17.76 -13.61
CA MET A 1 -3.98 16.75 -14.69
C MET A 1 -2.52 16.37 -14.86
N VAL A 2 -2.20 15.09 -14.83
CA VAL A 2 -0.82 14.56 -14.98
C VAL A 2 -0.48 14.51 -16.45
N ASP A 3 0.54 15.25 -16.89
CA ASP A 3 1.04 15.28 -18.27
C ASP A 3 2.11 14.18 -18.52
N GLU A 4 2.65 14.11 -19.73
CA GLU A 4 3.65 13.11 -20.11
C GLU A 4 4.97 13.27 -19.32
N LYS A 5 5.41 14.51 -19.07
CA LYS A 5 6.60 14.80 -18.27
C LYS A 5 6.39 14.41 -16.80
N ASP A 6 5.20 14.63 -16.27
CA ASP A 6 4.84 14.19 -14.92
C ASP A 6 4.89 12.66 -14.81
N ARG A 7 4.33 11.93 -15.78
CA ARG A 7 4.41 10.47 -15.84
C ARG A 7 5.85 9.96 -15.88
N ALA A 8 6.71 10.60 -16.67
CA ALA A 8 8.11 10.24 -16.72
C ALA A 8 8.85 10.49 -15.39
N ILE A 9 8.55 11.61 -14.73
CA ILE A 9 9.09 11.90 -13.38
C ILE A 9 8.61 10.85 -12.38
N ILE A 10 7.31 10.53 -12.35
CA ILE A 10 6.72 9.51 -11.47
C ILE A 10 7.41 8.16 -11.70
N SER A 11 7.56 7.73 -12.96
CA SER A 11 8.21 6.45 -13.30
C SER A 11 9.64 6.36 -12.75
N ILE A 12 10.43 7.44 -12.88
CA ILE A 12 11.79 7.48 -12.32
C ILE A 12 11.76 7.38 -10.80
N LEU A 13 10.87 8.13 -10.14
CA LEU A 13 10.75 8.14 -8.68
C LEU A 13 10.14 6.85 -8.10
N GLN A 14 9.28 6.17 -8.85
CA GLN A 14 8.80 4.82 -8.49
C GLN A 14 9.92 3.77 -8.53
N TYR A 15 10.95 4.00 -9.34
CA TYR A 15 12.13 3.15 -9.37
C TYR A 15 13.07 3.42 -8.20
N ASP A 16 13.44 4.70 -8.00
CA ASP A 16 14.24 5.15 -6.86
C ASP A 16 13.75 6.54 -6.43
N GLY A 17 12.99 6.57 -5.34
CA GLY A 17 12.45 7.80 -4.76
C GLY A 17 13.51 8.78 -4.26
N ARG A 18 14.80 8.37 -4.20
CA ARG A 18 15.93 9.22 -3.84
C ARG A 18 16.67 9.79 -5.05
N THR A 19 16.19 9.54 -6.27
CA THR A 19 16.83 10.06 -7.49
C THR A 19 16.95 11.58 -7.42
N PRO A 20 18.18 12.16 -7.53
CA PRO A 20 18.36 13.61 -7.48
C PRO A 20 17.61 14.30 -8.61
N PHE A 21 17.01 15.45 -8.32
CA PHE A 21 16.25 16.23 -9.33
C PHE A 21 17.13 16.68 -10.50
N THR A 22 18.41 16.94 -10.27
CA THR A 22 19.40 17.20 -11.33
C THR A 22 19.51 16.04 -12.32
N LYS A 23 19.50 14.77 -11.84
CA LYS A 23 19.55 13.57 -12.68
C LYS A 23 18.25 13.40 -13.48
N ILE A 24 17.10 13.66 -12.84
CA ILE A 24 15.78 13.63 -13.52
C ILE A 24 15.75 14.71 -14.61
N ALA A 25 16.17 15.93 -14.30
CA ALA A 25 16.23 17.06 -15.22
C ALA A 25 17.07 16.75 -16.46
N SER A 26 18.28 16.21 -16.26
CA SER A 26 19.17 15.76 -17.33
C SER A 26 18.52 14.69 -18.21
N LYS A 27 17.92 13.64 -17.58
CA LYS A 27 17.27 12.54 -18.31
C LYS A 27 16.09 12.97 -19.16
N LEU A 28 15.33 13.96 -18.69
CA LEU A 28 14.12 14.46 -19.35
C LEU A 28 14.37 15.73 -20.20
N ASN A 29 15.61 16.21 -20.25
CA ASN A 29 16.00 17.44 -20.94
C ASN A 29 15.12 18.65 -20.56
N ILE A 30 14.98 18.89 -19.24
CA ILE A 30 14.25 20.03 -18.65
C ILE A 30 15.07 20.67 -17.53
N ALA A 31 14.72 21.90 -17.13
CA ALA A 31 15.38 22.57 -16.02
C ALA A 31 15.07 21.89 -14.68
N GLU A 32 16.05 21.82 -13.76
CA GLU A 32 15.86 21.28 -12.42
C GLU A 32 14.72 21.96 -11.65
N GLY A 33 14.60 23.28 -11.76
CA GLY A 33 13.51 24.04 -11.16
C GLY A 33 12.13 23.56 -11.62
N SER A 34 12.01 23.17 -12.91
CA SER A 34 10.77 22.59 -13.45
C SER A 34 10.47 21.23 -12.84
N VAL A 35 11.49 20.37 -12.64
CA VAL A 35 11.31 19.08 -11.95
C VAL A 35 10.82 19.32 -10.52
N ARG A 36 11.49 20.20 -9.77
CA ARG A 36 11.14 20.54 -8.38
C ARG A 36 9.69 21.04 -8.26
N GLN A 37 9.29 21.93 -9.14
CA GLN A 37 7.92 22.48 -9.14
C GLN A 37 6.89 21.39 -9.43
N ARG A 38 7.16 20.52 -10.42
CA ARG A 38 6.28 19.41 -10.79
C ARG A 38 6.14 18.39 -9.67
N VAL A 39 7.26 17.95 -9.08
CA VAL A 39 7.23 16.99 -7.95
C VAL A 39 6.47 17.58 -6.78
N LYS A 40 6.73 18.86 -6.43
CA LYS A 40 5.97 19.51 -5.36
C LYS A 40 4.47 19.52 -5.64
N ARG A 41 4.05 19.88 -6.84
CA ARG A 41 2.63 19.89 -7.24
C ARG A 41 2.01 18.48 -7.14
N LEU A 42 2.71 17.45 -7.63
CA LEU A 42 2.24 16.06 -7.58
C LEU A 42 2.08 15.55 -6.15
N ILE A 43 2.97 15.98 -5.24
CA ILE A 43 2.85 15.64 -3.80
C ILE A 43 1.70 16.41 -3.18
N ASP A 44 1.60 17.72 -3.42
CA ASP A 44 0.55 18.58 -2.85
C ASP A 44 -0.86 18.15 -3.31
N SER A 45 -0.98 17.60 -4.52
CA SER A 45 -2.25 17.07 -5.08
C SER A 45 -2.54 15.60 -4.72
N GLY A 46 -1.62 14.92 -4.00
CA GLY A 46 -1.78 13.51 -3.62
C GLY A 46 -1.54 12.50 -4.74
N GLU A 47 -1.11 12.95 -5.94
CA GLU A 47 -0.81 12.09 -7.09
C GLU A 47 0.52 11.35 -6.96
N LEU A 48 1.41 11.81 -6.07
CA LEU A 48 2.70 11.19 -5.74
C LEU A 48 2.97 11.24 -4.24
N GLN A 49 3.43 10.10 -3.70
CA GLN A 49 4.00 10.04 -2.35
C GLN A 49 5.40 9.43 -2.43
N ILE A 50 6.35 10.01 -1.69
CA ILE A 50 7.69 9.46 -1.55
C ILE A 50 7.85 8.97 -0.12
N VAL A 51 7.92 7.65 0.05
CA VAL A 51 7.95 6.98 1.35
C VAL A 51 9.09 5.96 1.40
N GLY A 52 9.60 5.70 2.60
CA GLY A 52 10.47 4.54 2.84
C GLY A 52 9.62 3.31 3.10
N ILE A 53 9.88 2.23 2.38
CA ILE A 53 9.22 0.94 2.58
C ILE A 53 10.17 0.03 3.35
N ALA A 54 9.79 -0.34 4.56
CA ALA A 54 10.52 -1.31 5.37
C ALA A 54 9.96 -2.72 5.18
N GLN A 55 10.80 -3.73 5.38
CA GLN A 55 10.32 -5.11 5.49
C GLN A 55 9.55 -5.26 6.81
N PRO A 56 8.30 -5.75 6.81
CA PRO A 56 7.51 -5.87 8.03
C PRO A 56 8.22 -6.68 9.13
N ALA A 57 8.86 -7.78 8.78
CA ALA A 57 9.62 -8.61 9.71
C ALA A 57 10.76 -7.85 10.40
N ALA A 58 11.45 -6.93 9.71
CA ALA A 58 12.48 -6.09 10.30
C ALA A 58 11.93 -5.11 11.35
N MET A 59 10.63 -4.85 11.32
CA MET A 59 9.89 -4.02 12.28
C MET A 59 9.18 -4.85 13.34
N GLY A 60 9.40 -6.18 13.38
CA GLY A 60 8.77 -7.08 14.33
C GLY A 60 7.34 -7.54 13.97
N TRP A 61 6.90 -7.29 12.73
CA TRP A 61 5.60 -7.72 12.21
C TRP A 61 5.79 -9.01 11.40
N ASN A 62 5.74 -10.16 12.10
CA ASN A 62 6.14 -11.46 11.54
C ASN A 62 4.96 -12.31 11.04
N GLU A 63 3.73 -11.94 11.38
CA GLU A 63 2.53 -12.65 10.95
C GLU A 63 1.73 -11.73 10.01
N ALA A 64 1.50 -12.18 8.79
CA ALA A 64 0.76 -11.42 7.78
C ALA A 64 -0.45 -12.22 7.29
N GLY A 65 -1.54 -11.53 6.97
CA GLY A 65 -2.73 -12.15 6.44
C GLY A 65 -3.55 -11.22 5.56
N ILE A 66 -4.40 -11.83 4.74
CA ILE A 66 -5.48 -11.14 4.04
C ILE A 66 -6.78 -11.60 4.68
N ILE A 67 -7.68 -10.67 4.98
CA ILE A 67 -8.98 -10.96 5.57
C ILE A 67 -10.08 -10.49 4.62
N GLY A 68 -10.88 -11.45 4.14
CA GLY A 68 -12.12 -11.17 3.47
C GLY A 68 -13.20 -10.87 4.51
N ILE A 69 -13.96 -9.80 4.31
CA ILE A 69 -14.92 -9.25 5.27
C ILE A 69 -16.25 -9.01 4.58
N ASN A 70 -17.34 -9.54 5.13
CA ASN A 70 -18.70 -9.19 4.75
C ASN A 70 -19.31 -8.28 5.81
N VAL A 71 -20.05 -7.29 5.36
CA VAL A 71 -20.64 -6.28 6.23
C VAL A 71 -22.10 -6.01 5.89
N GLN A 72 -22.83 -5.47 6.84
CA GLN A 72 -24.19 -5.00 6.60
C GLN A 72 -24.19 -3.85 5.58
N THR A 73 -24.97 -3.98 4.52
CA THR A 73 -24.97 -3.06 3.37
C THR A 73 -25.17 -1.59 3.77
N ASN A 74 -25.98 -1.33 4.77
CA ASN A 74 -26.28 0.01 5.27
C ASN A 74 -25.17 0.61 6.16
N ARG A 75 -24.10 -0.15 6.47
CA ARG A 75 -23.00 0.26 7.33
C ARG A 75 -21.61 0.24 6.66
N MET A 76 -21.57 0.06 5.33
CA MET A 76 -20.35 -0.06 4.54
C MET A 76 -19.32 1.04 4.85
N ALA A 77 -19.73 2.31 4.78
CA ALA A 77 -18.83 3.44 4.97
C ALA A 77 -18.29 3.51 6.41
N GLU A 78 -19.17 3.31 7.39
CA GLU A 78 -18.81 3.33 8.82
C GLU A 78 -17.80 2.22 9.15
N VAL A 79 -18.07 1.01 8.67
CA VAL A 79 -17.19 -0.15 8.90
C VAL A 79 -15.84 0.03 8.20
N ALA A 80 -15.84 0.53 6.95
CA ALA A 80 -14.60 0.83 6.23
C ALA A 80 -13.71 1.82 7.00
N GLU A 81 -14.30 2.90 7.51
CA GLU A 81 -13.60 3.90 8.30
C GLU A 81 -13.05 3.32 9.61
N ALA A 82 -13.84 2.47 10.29
CA ALA A 82 -13.42 1.83 11.52
C ALA A 82 -12.24 0.86 11.28
N ILE A 83 -12.29 0.05 10.20
CA ILE A 83 -11.20 -0.86 9.83
C ILE A 83 -9.93 -0.08 9.44
N ALA A 84 -10.07 0.98 8.64
CA ALA A 84 -8.93 1.78 8.17
C ALA A 84 -8.16 2.47 9.30
N ARG A 85 -8.76 2.64 10.49
CA ARG A 85 -8.08 3.20 11.68
C ARG A 85 -7.30 2.17 12.49
N LEU A 86 -7.43 0.87 12.20
CA LEU A 86 -6.70 -0.17 12.92
C LEU A 86 -5.24 -0.18 12.49
N PRO A 87 -4.28 -0.08 13.42
CA PRO A 87 -2.86 0.01 13.08
C PRO A 87 -2.29 -1.28 12.47
N GLU A 88 -2.96 -2.41 12.68
CA GLU A 88 -2.61 -3.68 12.06
C GLU A 88 -2.99 -3.76 10.58
N VAL A 89 -3.90 -2.90 10.11
CA VAL A 89 -4.38 -2.87 8.73
C VAL A 89 -3.47 -1.97 7.89
N SER A 90 -2.73 -2.55 6.96
CA SER A 90 -1.85 -1.84 6.02
C SER A 90 -2.57 -1.42 4.74
N TYR A 91 -3.55 -2.21 4.34
CA TYR A 91 -4.29 -2.00 3.10
C TYR A 91 -5.75 -2.45 3.25
N LEU A 92 -6.67 -1.63 2.78
CA LEU A 92 -8.10 -1.93 2.78
C LEU A 92 -8.71 -1.56 1.43
N ILE A 93 -9.35 -2.51 0.78
CA ILE A 93 -10.09 -2.28 -0.46
C ILE A 93 -11.54 -2.74 -0.33
N GLN A 94 -12.45 -2.01 -0.95
CA GLN A 94 -13.79 -2.47 -1.23
C GLN A 94 -13.79 -3.23 -2.56
N ALA A 95 -14.42 -4.39 -2.60
CA ALA A 95 -14.47 -5.26 -3.77
C ALA A 95 -15.90 -5.59 -4.16
N ALA A 96 -16.09 -5.98 -5.41
CA ALA A 96 -17.33 -6.60 -5.86
C ALA A 96 -17.08 -8.11 -5.97
N GLY A 97 -17.82 -8.92 -5.22
CA GLY A 97 -17.66 -10.37 -5.21
C GLY A 97 -18.20 -11.01 -3.94
N GLU A 98 -17.58 -12.11 -3.52
CA GLU A 98 -17.98 -12.85 -2.32
C GLU A 98 -17.80 -12.03 -1.03
N PHE A 99 -16.75 -11.19 -0.97
CA PHE A 99 -16.47 -10.31 0.16
C PHE A 99 -16.66 -8.86 -0.25
N ASP A 100 -17.17 -8.05 0.69
CA ASP A 100 -17.33 -6.61 0.51
C ASP A 100 -16.00 -5.87 0.64
N PHE A 101 -15.11 -6.36 1.53
CA PHE A 101 -13.77 -5.81 1.74
C PHE A 101 -12.71 -6.89 1.80
N PHE A 102 -11.49 -6.51 1.38
CA PHE A 102 -10.27 -7.22 1.72
C PHE A 102 -9.35 -6.28 2.51
N ALA A 103 -8.87 -6.77 3.65
CA ALA A 103 -7.89 -6.09 4.48
C ALA A 103 -6.59 -6.88 4.49
N GLU A 104 -5.47 -6.24 4.14
CA GLU A 104 -4.15 -6.79 4.43
C GLU A 104 -3.75 -6.37 5.84
N VAL A 105 -3.33 -7.33 6.64
CA VAL A 105 -3.01 -7.11 8.06
C VAL A 105 -1.64 -7.66 8.40
N TYR A 106 -0.95 -6.95 9.30
CA TYR A 106 0.31 -7.38 9.86
C TYR A 106 0.20 -7.40 11.39
N CYS A 107 0.64 -8.51 11.99
CA CYS A 107 0.67 -8.74 13.42
C CYS A 107 2.08 -9.17 13.85
N ARG A 108 2.41 -9.03 15.14
CA ARG A 108 3.73 -9.42 15.65
C ARG A 108 3.95 -10.93 15.59
N ASP A 109 2.90 -11.67 15.94
CA ASP A 109 2.88 -13.12 16.07
C ASP A 109 1.46 -13.66 15.91
N ARG A 110 1.31 -14.97 16.00
CA ARG A 110 0.03 -15.68 15.90
C ARG A 110 -0.96 -15.27 16.98
N ASP A 111 -0.51 -15.08 18.21
CA ASP A 111 -1.39 -14.72 19.32
C ASP A 111 -1.93 -13.30 19.15
N HIS A 112 -1.09 -12.39 18.67
CA HIS A 112 -1.52 -11.04 18.30
C HIS A 112 -2.55 -11.08 17.15
N PHE A 113 -2.35 -11.94 16.14
CA PHE A 113 -3.30 -12.09 15.04
C PHE A 113 -4.67 -12.59 15.53
N VAL A 114 -4.69 -13.60 16.38
CA VAL A 114 -5.92 -14.13 16.98
C VAL A 114 -6.61 -13.07 17.84
N SER A 115 -5.83 -12.34 18.66
CA SER A 115 -6.35 -11.25 19.48
C SER A 115 -6.92 -10.11 18.62
N PHE A 116 -6.24 -9.75 17.55
CA PHE A 116 -6.73 -8.75 16.58
C PHE A 116 -8.08 -9.15 15.99
N LEU A 117 -8.22 -10.39 15.51
CA LEU A 117 -9.47 -10.90 14.96
C LEU A 117 -10.62 -10.82 15.97
N ASN A 118 -10.41 -11.41 17.16
CA ASN A 118 -11.47 -11.61 18.14
C ASN A 118 -11.83 -10.33 18.92
N ASN A 119 -10.84 -9.49 19.20
CA ASN A 119 -10.99 -8.38 20.15
C ASN A 119 -11.04 -7.01 19.48
N LYS A 120 -10.63 -6.91 18.21
CA LYS A 120 -10.68 -5.67 17.45
C LYS A 120 -11.60 -5.79 16.24
N LEU A 121 -11.22 -6.58 15.23
CA LEU A 121 -11.94 -6.63 13.97
C LEU A 121 -13.39 -7.08 14.13
N GLN A 122 -13.62 -8.26 14.72
CA GLN A 122 -14.97 -8.82 14.89
C GLN A 122 -15.85 -8.07 15.91
N LYS A 123 -15.27 -7.11 16.64
CA LYS A 123 -16.03 -6.22 17.53
C LYS A 123 -16.55 -4.96 16.83
N ILE A 124 -16.16 -4.71 15.60
CA ILE A 124 -16.70 -3.57 14.83
C ILE A 124 -18.15 -3.87 14.49
N PRO A 125 -19.12 -3.05 14.96
CA PRO A 125 -20.51 -3.27 14.66
C PRO A 125 -20.79 -3.15 13.16
N GLY A 126 -21.50 -4.12 12.60
CA GLY A 126 -21.83 -4.18 11.16
C GLY A 126 -20.95 -5.15 10.37
N ILE A 127 -19.96 -5.77 10.97
CA ILE A 127 -19.28 -6.92 10.39
C ILE A 127 -20.12 -8.16 10.61
N ASP A 128 -20.47 -8.86 9.51
CA ASP A 128 -21.26 -10.08 9.54
C ASP A 128 -20.39 -11.33 9.56
N ARG A 129 -19.37 -11.36 8.70
CA ARG A 129 -18.47 -12.53 8.54
C ARG A 129 -17.07 -12.08 8.17
N THR A 130 -16.09 -12.83 8.67
CA THR A 130 -14.68 -12.70 8.27
C THR A 130 -14.10 -14.04 7.87
N GLN A 131 -13.22 -14.03 6.89
CA GLN A 131 -12.40 -15.19 6.51
C GLN A 131 -10.95 -14.76 6.38
N SER A 132 -10.06 -15.43 7.12
CA SER A 132 -8.64 -15.10 7.17
C SER A 132 -7.83 -16.04 6.29
N PHE A 133 -6.92 -15.46 5.52
CA PHE A 133 -5.93 -16.15 4.69
C PHE A 133 -4.55 -15.75 5.18
N LEU A 134 -3.84 -16.67 5.82
CA LEU A 134 -2.47 -16.40 6.26
C LEU A 134 -1.52 -16.37 5.07
N ILE A 135 -0.66 -15.37 5.01
CA ILE A 135 0.36 -15.28 3.97
C ILE A 135 1.52 -16.21 4.33
N LEU A 136 1.67 -17.29 3.59
CA LEU A 136 2.77 -18.23 3.81
C LEU A 136 4.09 -17.72 3.22
N LYS A 137 4.02 -17.05 2.07
CA LYS A 137 5.19 -16.51 1.37
C LYS A 137 4.79 -15.38 0.44
N MET A 138 5.49 -14.26 0.52
CA MET A 138 5.37 -13.14 -0.43
C MET A 138 6.31 -13.41 -1.62
N HIS A 139 5.75 -13.65 -2.81
CA HIS A 139 6.54 -13.87 -4.02
C HIS A 139 6.90 -12.58 -4.76
N LYS A 140 6.06 -11.55 -4.63
CA LYS A 140 6.29 -10.25 -5.24
C LYS A 140 5.62 -9.16 -4.42
N LEU A 141 6.38 -8.12 -4.13
CA LEU A 141 5.87 -6.87 -3.59
C LEU A 141 6.42 -5.72 -4.46
N SER A 142 5.55 -4.98 -5.11
CA SER A 142 5.94 -3.87 -5.96
C SER A 142 4.87 -2.78 -5.93
N TYR A 143 5.32 -1.54 -5.74
CA TYR A 143 4.48 -0.33 -5.79
C TYR A 143 4.71 0.47 -7.08
N ARG A 144 5.15 -0.22 -8.13
CA ARG A 144 5.39 0.37 -9.45
C ARG A 144 4.23 0.00 -10.39
N TRP A 145 3.72 1.01 -11.07
CA TRP A 145 2.63 0.88 -12.03
C TRP A 145 3.12 1.22 -13.42
N GLY A 146 2.71 0.46 -14.43
CA GLY A 146 3.05 0.69 -15.84
C GLY A 146 4.26 -0.09 -16.33
N GLU A 147 4.55 0.07 -17.63
CA GLU A 147 5.68 -0.56 -18.33
C GLU A 147 6.97 0.22 -17.98
N ALA A 148 7.69 -0.22 -16.99
CA ALA A 148 9.09 0.13 -16.86
C ALA A 148 9.91 -1.12 -17.16
N GLU A 149 10.77 -1.07 -18.15
CA GLU A 149 11.88 -2.02 -18.33
C GLU A 149 12.80 -1.88 -17.11
N VAL A 150 12.51 -2.64 -16.10
CA VAL A 150 13.29 -2.62 -14.87
C VAL A 150 13.54 -4.05 -14.42
N PRO A 151 14.81 -4.40 -14.14
CA PRO A 151 15.12 -5.72 -13.60
C PRO A 151 14.30 -5.99 -12.34
N PRO A 152 13.90 -7.25 -12.09
CA PRO A 152 13.11 -7.60 -10.91
C PRO A 152 13.84 -7.15 -9.64
N PRO A 153 13.12 -6.68 -8.61
CA PRO A 153 13.73 -6.35 -7.33
C PRO A 153 14.44 -7.59 -6.80
N ASN A 154 15.64 -7.38 -6.21
CA ASN A 154 16.29 -8.40 -5.42
C ASN A 154 15.31 -8.86 -4.32
N VAL A 155 14.68 -10.01 -4.52
CA VAL A 155 14.02 -10.73 -3.44
C VAL A 155 15.16 -11.33 -2.64
N PRO A 156 15.33 -10.99 -1.34
CA PRO A 156 16.33 -11.65 -0.52
C PRO A 156 16.06 -13.15 -0.57
N SER A 157 17.06 -13.92 -1.00
CA SER A 157 17.06 -15.37 -0.84
C SER A 157 16.98 -15.67 0.65
N SER A 158 15.91 -16.36 1.03
CA SER A 158 15.68 -16.95 2.35
C SER A 158 16.80 -17.90 2.76
#